data_7a358b6392cea98ef55a2b5c7e74a389
#
_entry.id   7a358b6392cea98ef55a2b5c7e74a389
#
_cell.length_a   1.000
_cell.length_b   1.000
_cell.length_c   1.000
_cell.angle_alpha   90.00
_cell.angle_beta   90.00
_cell.angle_gamma   90.00
#
_symmetry.space_group_name_H-M   'P 1'
#
loop_
_entity.id
_entity.type
_entity.pdbx_description
1 polymer ?
#
loop_
_entity_poly.entity_id
_entity_poly.type
_entity_poly.pdbx_seq_one_letter_code
_entity_poly.pdbx_strand_id
1 'polypeptide(L)'
;AEIDYIVVTHTEPDHSGSLSQLLQYTNNPTIIASKAACYFLKNIISEPFDFMTIEEHPTLNIGSCDLKFFSAQFLHWPDAILTYSEKERILFTCDVFSSHYCDERMFDDLIDNFDYHYHYYYDSIIRPFKPYVLQAIDRIKDLKIDVIATGHGPILRKDPQKYIECWYKWSKQGEEK
;
A
#
# COMPACT_ATOMS: atom_id res chain seq x y z
N ALA A 1 -1.40 -2.69 24.22
CA ALA A 1 -1.30 -1.31 23.73
C ALA A 1 -2.70 -0.82 23.38
N GLU A 2 -2.97 0.47 23.56
CA GLU A 2 -4.19 1.09 23.08
C GLU A 2 -4.00 1.42 21.60
N ILE A 3 -4.66 0.67 20.74
CA ILE A 3 -4.69 0.85 19.29
C ILE A 3 -6.16 0.86 18.89
N ASP A 4 -6.63 1.95 18.30
CA ASP A 4 -8.03 2.09 17.89
C ASP A 4 -8.30 1.45 16.53
N TYR A 5 -7.33 1.56 15.61
CA TYR A 5 -7.47 1.09 14.22
C TYR A 5 -6.23 0.37 13.74
N ILE A 6 -6.45 -0.66 12.93
CA ILE A 6 -5.38 -1.36 12.16
C ILE A 6 -5.78 -1.33 10.70
N VAL A 7 -4.97 -0.66 9.87
CA VAL A 7 -5.18 -0.68 8.41
C VAL A 7 -4.45 -1.87 7.82
N VAL A 8 -5.18 -2.77 7.16
CA VAL A 8 -4.62 -3.91 6.44
C VAL A 8 -4.63 -3.59 4.95
N THR A 9 -3.46 -3.33 4.39
CA THR A 9 -3.32 -2.93 2.99
C THR A 9 -3.64 -4.05 2.01
N HIS A 10 -3.26 -5.29 2.34
CA HIS A 10 -3.70 -6.54 1.71
C HIS A 10 -3.34 -7.73 2.60
N THR A 11 -3.83 -8.91 2.23
CA THR A 11 -3.78 -10.10 3.10
C THR A 11 -2.67 -11.09 2.75
N GLU A 12 -1.67 -10.72 1.97
CA GLU A 12 -0.49 -11.56 1.75
C GLU A 12 0.18 -11.90 3.09
N PRO A 13 0.65 -13.16 3.31
CA PRO A 13 1.10 -13.62 4.62
C PRO A 13 2.26 -12.85 5.25
N ASP A 14 3.16 -12.27 4.46
CA ASP A 14 4.28 -11.46 4.94
C ASP A 14 3.83 -10.09 5.50
N HIS A 15 2.62 -9.63 5.15
CA HIS A 15 2.00 -8.43 5.70
C HIS A 15 0.94 -8.72 6.76
N SER A 16 0.15 -9.78 6.60
CA SER A 16 -1.00 -10.09 7.47
C SER A 16 -0.76 -11.23 8.46
N GLY A 17 0.31 -12.02 8.28
CA GLY A 17 0.51 -13.27 9.03
C GLY A 17 0.63 -13.11 10.56
N SER A 18 1.06 -11.93 11.04
CA SER A 18 1.13 -11.65 12.48
C SER A 18 -0.12 -10.97 13.05
N LEU A 19 -1.16 -10.74 12.24
CA LEU A 19 -2.33 -9.97 12.66
C LEU A 19 -3.09 -10.64 13.82
N SER A 20 -3.33 -11.95 13.76
CA SER A 20 -3.96 -12.70 14.88
C SER A 20 -3.18 -12.55 16.18
N GLN A 21 -1.84 -12.57 16.11
CA GLN A 21 -1.00 -12.37 17.29
C GLN A 21 -1.08 -10.93 17.79
N LEU A 22 -1.06 -9.93 16.90
CA LEU A 22 -1.18 -8.52 17.25
C LEU A 22 -2.50 -8.23 17.98
N LEU A 23 -3.61 -8.81 17.53
CA LEU A 23 -4.93 -8.64 18.15
C LEU A 23 -4.96 -9.09 19.61
N GLN A 24 -4.18 -10.10 20.00
CA GLN A 24 -4.08 -10.55 21.38
C GLN A 24 -3.41 -9.54 22.33
N TYR A 25 -2.62 -8.61 21.79
CA TYR A 25 -1.91 -7.57 22.56
C TYR A 25 -2.58 -6.20 22.50
N THR A 26 -3.74 -6.10 21.86
CA THR A 26 -4.47 -4.86 21.63
C THR A 26 -5.88 -4.94 22.22
N ASN A 27 -6.54 -3.80 22.41
CA ASN A 27 -7.88 -3.70 23.01
C ASN A 27 -8.95 -3.70 21.92
N ASN A 28 -9.07 -4.80 21.17
CA ASN A 28 -10.09 -4.97 20.12
C ASN A 28 -10.14 -3.79 19.12
N PRO A 29 -9.07 -3.50 18.38
CA PRO A 29 -9.04 -2.44 17.39
C PRO A 29 -9.98 -2.75 16.22
N THR A 30 -10.52 -1.71 15.58
CA THR A 30 -11.25 -1.89 14.33
C THR A 30 -10.28 -2.08 13.17
N ILE A 31 -10.41 -3.18 12.44
CA ILE A 31 -9.63 -3.43 11.23
C ILE A 31 -10.24 -2.66 10.06
N ILE A 32 -9.40 -1.90 9.35
CA ILE A 32 -9.79 -1.18 8.14
C ILE A 32 -9.12 -1.86 6.94
N ALA A 33 -9.92 -2.29 5.97
CA ALA A 33 -9.44 -3.01 4.81
C ALA A 33 -10.44 -2.93 3.65
N SER A 34 -10.08 -3.45 2.48
CA SER A 34 -11.07 -3.67 1.42
C SER A 34 -12.08 -4.74 1.82
N LYS A 35 -13.25 -4.73 1.18
CA LYS A 35 -14.26 -5.77 1.38
C LYS A 35 -13.71 -7.18 1.09
N ALA A 36 -12.86 -7.30 0.08
CA ALA A 36 -12.19 -8.56 -0.25
C ALA A 36 -11.23 -9.01 0.87
N ALA A 37 -10.41 -8.08 1.40
CA ALA A 37 -9.52 -8.37 2.54
C ALA A 37 -10.30 -8.80 3.78
N CYS A 38 -11.39 -8.12 4.12
CA CYS A 38 -12.25 -8.51 5.25
C CYS A 38 -12.82 -9.95 5.08
N TYR A 39 -13.16 -10.33 3.85
CA TYR A 39 -13.58 -11.70 3.57
C TYR A 39 -12.45 -12.72 3.77
N PHE A 40 -11.23 -12.40 3.32
CA PHE A 40 -10.08 -13.28 3.49
C PHE A 40 -9.65 -13.38 4.96
N LEU A 41 -9.64 -12.26 5.68
CA LEU A 41 -9.28 -12.21 7.10
C LEU A 41 -10.17 -13.09 7.97
N LYS A 42 -11.45 -13.24 7.66
CA LYS A 42 -12.37 -14.17 8.35
C LYS A 42 -11.96 -15.65 8.25
N ASN A 43 -11.08 -15.98 7.29
CA ASN A 43 -10.53 -17.33 7.15
C ASN A 43 -9.09 -17.45 7.68
N ILE A 44 -8.44 -16.32 7.99
CA ILE A 44 -7.07 -16.24 8.52
C ILE A 44 -7.08 -16.06 10.03
N ILE A 45 -8.01 -15.24 10.54
CA ILE A 45 -8.15 -14.92 11.97
C ILE A 45 -9.28 -15.80 12.55
N SER A 46 -8.95 -16.58 13.57
CA SER A 46 -9.92 -17.49 14.22
C SER A 46 -10.86 -16.78 15.19
N GLU A 47 -10.37 -15.71 15.81
CA GLU A 47 -11.12 -14.92 16.80
C GLU A 47 -12.02 -13.89 16.09
N PRO A 48 -13.17 -13.54 16.67
CA PRO A 48 -13.98 -12.43 16.20
C PRO A 48 -13.19 -11.11 16.21
N PHE A 49 -13.39 -10.27 15.20
CA PHE A 49 -12.81 -8.94 15.12
C PHE A 49 -13.78 -7.95 14.49
N ASP A 50 -13.69 -6.69 14.92
CA ASP A 50 -14.43 -5.60 14.32
C ASP A 50 -13.74 -5.08 13.06
N PHE A 51 -14.51 -4.69 12.04
CA PHE A 51 -13.94 -4.17 10.80
C PHE A 51 -14.81 -3.09 10.14
N MET A 52 -14.15 -2.23 9.38
CA MET A 52 -14.75 -1.23 8.48
C MET A 52 -14.16 -1.46 7.07
N THR A 53 -15.02 -1.39 6.06
CA THR A 53 -14.54 -1.51 4.67
C THR A 53 -14.30 -0.14 4.06
N ILE A 54 -13.25 -0.01 3.25
CA ILE A 54 -12.94 1.26 2.57
C ILE A 54 -14.00 1.65 1.54
N GLU A 55 -14.78 0.70 1.04
CA GLU A 55 -15.88 0.93 0.11
C GLU A 55 -17.06 1.66 0.78
N GLU A 56 -17.28 1.42 2.08
CA GLU A 56 -18.31 2.09 2.87
C GLU A 56 -17.76 3.33 3.59
N HIS A 57 -16.47 3.30 3.93
CA HIS A 57 -15.74 4.34 4.66
C HIS A 57 -14.46 4.75 3.92
N PRO A 58 -14.55 5.51 2.81
CA PRO A 58 -13.38 5.89 2.01
C PRO A 58 -12.46 6.89 2.71
N THR A 59 -12.90 7.41 3.84
CA THR A 59 -12.13 8.34 4.69
C THR A 59 -12.31 7.99 6.16
N LEU A 60 -11.29 8.26 6.97
CA LEU A 60 -11.34 8.12 8.42
C LEU A 60 -10.62 9.29 9.09
N ASN A 61 -11.31 9.98 9.99
CA ASN A 61 -10.68 10.95 10.88
C ASN A 61 -10.10 10.23 12.10
N ILE A 62 -8.78 10.36 12.31
CA ILE A 62 -8.07 9.81 13.47
C ILE A 62 -7.73 10.86 14.53
N GLY A 63 -8.49 11.96 14.56
CA GLY A 63 -8.33 13.08 15.49
C GLY A 63 -7.28 14.10 15.02
N SER A 64 -6.08 13.68 14.72
CA SER A 64 -4.98 14.56 14.29
C SER A 64 -4.94 14.81 12.79
N CYS A 65 -5.48 13.90 11.99
CA CYS A 65 -5.52 13.99 10.52
C CYS A 65 -6.64 13.11 9.94
N ASP A 66 -6.94 13.34 8.66
CA ASP A 66 -7.81 12.49 7.86
C ASP A 66 -6.97 11.51 7.03
N LEU A 67 -7.36 10.25 7.07
CA LEU A 67 -6.87 9.22 6.17
C LEU A 67 -7.86 9.04 5.02
N LYS A 68 -7.35 8.94 3.80
CA LYS A 68 -8.12 8.62 2.60
C LYS A 68 -7.68 7.27 2.06
N PHE A 69 -8.63 6.44 1.68
CA PHE A 69 -8.36 5.09 1.19
C PHE A 69 -8.68 4.99 -0.30
N PHE A 70 -7.84 4.29 -1.04
CA PHE A 70 -8.00 4.07 -2.47
C PHE A 70 -7.85 2.58 -2.78
N SER A 71 -8.74 2.04 -3.60
CA SER A 71 -8.59 0.68 -4.11
C SER A 71 -7.38 0.59 -5.04
N ALA A 72 -6.54 -0.41 -4.81
CA ALA A 72 -5.41 -0.80 -5.65
C ALA A 72 -5.52 -2.29 -6.04
N GLN A 73 -6.75 -2.75 -6.28
CA GLN A 73 -7.04 -4.16 -6.61
C GLN A 73 -6.10 -4.70 -7.68
N PHE A 74 -5.62 -5.92 -7.45
CA PHE A 74 -4.67 -6.63 -8.31
C PHE A 74 -3.28 -5.98 -8.43
N LEU A 75 -2.89 -5.17 -7.43
CA LEU A 75 -1.53 -4.68 -7.29
C LEU A 75 -0.86 -5.18 -5.99
N HIS A 76 -0.35 -6.47 -5.95
CA HIS A 76 -0.60 -7.52 -6.95
C HIS A 76 -1.70 -8.49 -6.46
N TRP A 77 -2.25 -8.28 -5.28
CA TRP A 77 -3.35 -9.05 -4.69
C TRP A 77 -4.71 -8.39 -4.96
N PRO A 78 -5.82 -9.19 -5.01
CA PRO A 78 -7.15 -8.68 -5.36
C PRO A 78 -7.74 -7.72 -4.31
N ASP A 79 -7.21 -7.71 -3.12
CA ASP A 79 -7.68 -6.98 -1.95
C ASP A 79 -6.85 -5.73 -1.60
N ALA A 80 -5.82 -5.43 -2.40
CA ALA A 80 -4.89 -4.35 -2.14
C ALA A 80 -5.55 -2.95 -2.12
N ILE A 81 -5.09 -2.13 -1.16
CA ILE A 81 -5.50 -0.73 -0.99
C ILE A 81 -4.28 0.18 -0.79
N LEU A 82 -4.47 1.47 -1.02
CA LEU A 82 -3.54 2.54 -0.65
C LEU A 82 -4.18 3.39 0.44
N THR A 83 -3.36 3.92 1.36
CA THR A 83 -3.80 4.84 2.41
C THR A 83 -3.03 6.14 2.31
N TYR A 84 -3.72 7.26 2.25
CA TYR A 84 -3.11 8.58 2.18
C TYR A 84 -3.41 9.42 3.42
N SER A 85 -2.36 9.90 4.07
CA SER A 85 -2.45 10.92 5.11
C SER A 85 -2.35 12.30 4.48
N GLU A 86 -3.46 13.05 4.52
CA GLU A 86 -3.55 14.36 3.86
C GLU A 86 -2.66 15.41 4.53
N LYS A 87 -2.59 15.37 5.85
CA LYS A 87 -1.80 16.33 6.64
C LYS A 87 -0.30 16.17 6.41
N GLU A 88 0.18 14.95 6.47
CA GLU A 88 1.60 14.61 6.32
C GLU A 88 2.00 14.42 4.85
N ARG A 89 1.03 14.33 3.92
CA ARG A 89 1.22 14.04 2.51
C ARG A 89 2.00 12.75 2.25
N ILE A 90 1.71 11.74 3.09
CA ILE A 90 2.31 10.40 3.00
C ILE A 90 1.31 9.45 2.36
N LEU A 91 1.75 8.73 1.33
CA LEU A 91 1.02 7.63 0.72
C LEU A 91 1.62 6.31 1.19
N PHE A 92 0.87 5.53 1.97
CA PHE A 92 1.22 4.17 2.38
C PHE A 92 0.73 3.22 1.30
N THR A 93 1.64 2.48 0.71
CA THR A 93 1.37 1.73 -0.51
C THR A 93 1.59 0.23 -0.40
N CYS A 94 2.20 -0.23 0.69
CA CYS A 94 2.63 -1.62 0.81
C CYS A 94 3.46 -2.02 -0.42
N ASP A 95 3.02 -2.99 -1.22
CA ASP A 95 3.74 -3.51 -2.38
C ASP A 95 3.74 -2.59 -3.61
N VAL A 96 2.76 -1.69 -3.69
CA VAL A 96 2.73 -0.73 -4.79
C VAL A 96 3.88 0.25 -4.64
N PHE A 97 4.63 0.47 -5.72
CA PHE A 97 5.87 1.26 -5.75
C PHE A 97 7.01 0.71 -4.89
N SER A 98 6.94 -0.55 -4.47
CA SER A 98 7.99 -1.24 -3.69
C SER A 98 9.18 -1.69 -4.55
N SER A 99 10.17 -2.28 -3.89
CA SER A 99 11.34 -2.89 -4.54
C SER A 99 11.92 -4.01 -3.70
N HIS A 100 12.54 -5.01 -4.34
CA HIS A 100 13.36 -6.01 -3.66
C HIS A 100 14.78 -5.46 -3.45
N TYR A 101 14.90 -4.54 -2.50
CA TYR A 101 16.16 -3.93 -2.12
C TYR A 101 16.28 -3.88 -0.60
N CYS A 102 17.37 -4.39 -0.07
CA CYS A 102 17.66 -4.38 1.36
C CYS A 102 18.92 -3.57 1.63
N ASP A 103 18.79 -2.57 2.50
CA ASP A 103 19.89 -1.70 2.93
C ASP A 103 19.62 -1.25 4.39
N GLU A 104 20.64 -0.88 5.14
CA GLU A 104 20.47 -0.30 6.47
C GLU A 104 19.89 1.13 6.42
N ARG A 105 20.02 1.80 5.28
CA ARG A 105 19.47 3.13 5.02
C ARG A 105 18.01 3.04 4.63
N MET A 106 17.16 3.68 5.41
CA MET A 106 15.71 3.57 5.27
C MET A 106 15.14 4.34 4.05
N PHE A 107 15.85 5.35 3.54
CA PHE A 107 15.31 6.28 2.55
C PHE A 107 16.09 6.25 1.23
N ASP A 108 15.37 6.43 0.12
CA ASP A 108 15.90 6.39 -1.25
C ASP A 108 16.92 7.50 -1.55
N ASP A 109 16.83 8.65 -0.88
CA ASP A 109 17.78 9.76 -1.03
C ASP A 109 19.16 9.49 -0.41
N LEU A 110 19.30 8.42 0.35
CA LEU A 110 20.53 7.96 0.96
C LEU A 110 21.19 6.82 0.20
N ILE A 111 20.57 6.31 -0.86
CA ILE A 111 20.96 5.08 -1.56
C ILE A 111 21.38 5.42 -3.01
N ASP A 112 22.48 4.79 -3.46
CA ASP A 112 22.94 4.89 -4.84
C ASP A 112 22.48 3.68 -5.67
N ASN A 113 22.32 3.87 -6.98
CA ASN A 113 22.01 2.80 -7.95
C ASN A 113 20.69 2.04 -7.67
N PHE A 114 19.70 2.71 -7.11
CA PHE A 114 18.41 2.10 -6.76
C PHE A 114 17.52 1.80 -7.96
N ASP A 115 17.64 2.55 -9.07
CA ASP A 115 16.74 2.49 -10.23
C ASP A 115 16.65 1.08 -10.84
N TYR A 116 17.75 0.31 -10.86
CA TYR A 116 17.74 -1.06 -11.35
C TYR A 116 16.84 -1.98 -10.51
N HIS A 117 16.96 -1.92 -9.19
CA HIS A 117 16.19 -2.76 -8.27
C HIS A 117 14.70 -2.40 -8.30
N TYR A 118 14.40 -1.13 -8.47
CA TYR A 118 13.04 -0.63 -8.61
C TYR A 118 12.38 -1.13 -9.91
N HIS A 119 13.09 -1.07 -11.04
CA HIS A 119 12.62 -1.61 -12.31
C HIS A 119 12.48 -3.13 -12.29
N TYR A 120 13.44 -3.83 -11.69
CA TYR A 120 13.41 -5.29 -11.56
C TYR A 120 12.17 -5.78 -10.78
N TYR A 121 11.83 -5.10 -9.69
CA TYR A 121 10.62 -5.42 -8.94
C TYR A 121 9.36 -5.26 -9.80
N TYR A 122 9.23 -4.13 -10.50
CA TYR A 122 8.12 -3.91 -11.41
C TYR A 122 8.01 -5.03 -12.46
N ASP A 123 9.11 -5.38 -13.11
CA ASP A 123 9.12 -6.41 -14.16
C ASP A 123 8.75 -7.80 -13.62
N SER A 124 9.20 -8.12 -12.41
CA SER A 124 9.03 -9.46 -11.82
C SER A 124 7.65 -9.67 -11.21
N ILE A 125 7.07 -8.64 -10.59
CA ILE A 125 5.85 -8.75 -9.77
C ILE A 125 4.66 -8.02 -10.43
N ILE A 126 4.87 -6.80 -10.91
CA ILE A 126 3.79 -5.87 -11.25
C ILE A 126 3.42 -5.91 -12.74
N ARG A 127 4.37 -6.21 -13.61
CA ARG A 127 4.21 -6.18 -15.08
C ARG A 127 2.94 -6.88 -15.62
N PRO A 128 2.48 -8.01 -15.07
CA PRO A 128 1.23 -8.65 -15.51
C PRO A 128 -0.01 -7.80 -15.25
N PHE A 129 0.08 -6.83 -14.34
CA PHE A 129 -1.05 -6.06 -13.82
C PHE A 129 -1.12 -4.62 -14.35
N LYS A 130 -0.49 -4.32 -15.49
CA LYS A 130 -0.42 -2.98 -16.11
C LYS A 130 -1.73 -2.18 -16.11
N PRO A 131 -2.89 -2.75 -16.50
CA PRO A 131 -4.16 -2.00 -16.50
C PRO A 131 -4.54 -1.52 -15.08
N TYR A 132 -4.25 -2.32 -14.06
CA TYR A 132 -4.54 -1.97 -12.67
C TYR A 132 -3.57 -0.91 -12.13
N VAL A 133 -2.30 -0.92 -12.58
CA VAL A 133 -1.34 0.15 -12.28
C VAL A 133 -1.88 1.50 -12.79
N LEU A 134 -2.32 1.55 -14.04
CA LEU A 134 -2.87 2.80 -14.62
C LEU A 134 -4.11 3.28 -13.87
N GLN A 135 -5.01 2.37 -13.48
CA GLN A 135 -6.18 2.69 -12.67
C GLN A 135 -5.82 3.23 -11.28
N ALA A 136 -4.85 2.61 -10.59
CA ALA A 136 -4.41 3.05 -9.28
C ALA A 136 -3.76 4.43 -9.35
N ILE A 137 -2.91 4.67 -10.35
CA ILE A 137 -2.28 5.99 -10.58
C ILE A 137 -3.33 7.06 -10.87
N ASP A 138 -4.36 6.75 -11.68
CA ASP A 138 -5.44 7.70 -11.97
C ASP A 138 -6.20 8.13 -10.70
N ARG A 139 -6.38 7.22 -9.73
CA ARG A 139 -7.04 7.53 -8.45
C ARG A 139 -6.24 8.47 -7.54
N ILE A 140 -4.91 8.47 -7.66
CA ILE A 140 -4.02 9.26 -6.79
C ILE A 140 -3.39 10.47 -7.49
N LYS A 141 -3.65 10.68 -8.77
CA LYS A 141 -2.98 11.70 -9.61
C LYS A 141 -3.09 13.13 -9.10
N ASP A 142 -4.17 13.44 -8.39
CA ASP A 142 -4.44 14.79 -7.86
C ASP A 142 -3.93 14.98 -6.41
N LEU A 143 -3.31 13.95 -5.82
CA LEU A 143 -2.75 14.02 -4.48
C LEU A 143 -1.38 14.72 -4.50
N LYS A 144 -1.13 15.50 -3.45
CA LYS A 144 0.21 16.03 -3.18
C LYS A 144 0.95 15.02 -2.30
N ILE A 145 1.87 14.28 -2.90
CA ILE A 145 2.61 13.20 -2.23
C ILE A 145 4.06 13.65 -2.03
N ASP A 146 4.46 13.81 -0.77
CA ASP A 146 5.84 14.13 -0.41
C ASP A 146 6.63 12.86 -0.05
N VAL A 147 5.93 11.79 0.37
CA VAL A 147 6.54 10.51 0.74
C VAL A 147 5.66 9.35 0.27
N ILE A 148 6.28 8.32 -0.28
CA ILE A 148 5.65 7.01 -0.48
C ILE A 148 6.27 6.03 0.52
N ALA A 149 5.45 5.54 1.45
CA ALA A 149 5.84 4.54 2.44
C ALA A 149 5.51 3.14 1.92
N THR A 150 6.53 2.46 1.43
CA THR A 150 6.45 1.14 0.80
C THR A 150 6.52 0.02 1.84
N GLY A 151 6.02 -1.16 1.51
CA GLY A 151 6.15 -2.38 2.34
C GLY A 151 7.53 -3.03 2.21
N HIS A 152 8.15 -2.94 1.02
CA HIS A 152 9.47 -3.48 0.73
C HIS A 152 10.38 -2.43 0.12
N GLY A 153 11.67 -2.51 0.44
CA GLY A 153 12.67 -1.56 -0.01
C GLY A 153 12.65 -0.24 0.75
N PRO A 154 13.31 0.80 0.25
CA PRO A 154 13.40 2.09 0.91
C PRO A 154 12.09 2.89 0.81
N ILE A 155 11.84 3.73 1.79
CA ILE A 155 10.81 4.77 1.72
C ILE A 155 11.25 5.83 0.69
N LEU A 156 10.34 6.15 -0.24
CA LEU A 156 10.60 7.04 -1.36
C LEU A 156 10.21 8.47 -0.98
N ARG A 157 11.20 9.36 -0.82
CA ARG A 157 10.99 10.76 -0.45
C ARG A 157 11.80 11.76 -1.27
N LYS A 158 12.78 11.29 -2.04
CA LYS A 158 13.65 12.17 -2.85
C LYS A 158 12.85 12.82 -3.97
N ASP A 159 12.08 12.00 -4.69
CA ASP A 159 11.21 12.42 -5.79
C ASP A 159 10.12 11.37 -5.98
N PRO A 160 9.08 11.34 -5.14
CA PRO A 160 7.99 10.37 -5.24
C PRO A 160 7.30 10.37 -6.60
N GLN A 161 7.19 11.54 -7.23
CA GLN A 161 6.56 11.68 -8.54
C GLN A 161 7.33 10.94 -9.64
N LYS A 162 8.68 10.94 -9.61
CA LYS A 162 9.52 10.16 -10.52
C LYS A 162 9.14 8.68 -10.52
N TYR A 163 8.93 8.10 -9.32
CA TYR A 163 8.62 6.69 -9.16
C TYR A 163 7.23 6.33 -9.70
N ILE A 164 6.24 7.17 -9.43
CA ILE A 164 4.90 7.03 -10.01
C ILE A 164 4.95 7.11 -11.55
N GLU A 165 5.69 8.08 -12.09
CA GLU A 165 5.86 8.24 -13.54
C GLU A 165 6.58 7.06 -14.20
N CYS A 166 7.55 6.44 -13.53
CA CYS A 166 8.20 5.23 -14.03
C CYS A 166 7.18 4.10 -14.23
N TRP A 167 6.37 3.80 -13.21
CA TRP A 167 5.35 2.76 -13.30
C TRP A 167 4.29 3.10 -14.37
N TYR A 168 3.88 4.35 -14.46
CA TYR A 168 2.97 4.81 -15.50
C TYR A 168 3.54 4.57 -16.91
N LYS A 169 4.77 4.99 -17.16
CA LYS A 169 5.47 4.82 -18.46
C LYS A 169 5.63 3.33 -18.80
N TRP A 170 6.07 2.50 -17.85
CA TRP A 170 6.26 1.07 -18.07
C TRP A 170 4.93 0.34 -18.30
N SER A 171 3.86 0.79 -17.68
CA SER A 171 2.53 0.22 -17.87
C SER A 171 1.91 0.58 -19.20
N LYS A 172 2.21 1.75 -19.77
CA LYS A 172 1.76 2.16 -21.12
C LYS A 172 2.54 1.52 -22.27
N GLN A 173 3.76 1.07 -22.02
CA GLN A 173 4.56 0.40 -23.07
C GLN A 173 3.92 -0.95 -23.45
N GLY A 174 3.54 -1.10 -24.72
CA GLY A 174 2.94 -2.33 -25.27
C GLY A 174 1.45 -2.27 -25.54
N GLU A 175 0.77 -1.16 -25.28
CA GLU A 175 -0.63 -0.94 -25.72
C GLU A 175 -0.73 -0.44 -27.19
N GLU A 176 0.39 -0.05 -27.80
CA GLU A 176 0.44 0.29 -29.23
C GLU A 176 0.59 -0.99 -30.08
N LYS A 177 -0.54 -1.63 -30.39
CA LYS A 177 -0.69 -2.59 -31.52
C LYS A 177 -2.03 -2.36 -32.20
#